data_9a4523708aac9675a5b16bfd59a020bd
#
_entry.id   9a4523708aac9675a5b16bfd59a020bd
#
_cell.length_a   1.000
_cell.length_b   1.000
_cell.length_c   1.000
_cell.angle_alpha   90.00
_cell.angle_beta   90.00
_cell.angle_gamma   90.00
#
_symmetry.space_group_name_H-M   'P 1'
#
loop_
_entity.id
_entity.type
_entity.pdbx_description
1 polymer ?
#
loop_
_entity_poly.entity_id
_entity_poly.type
_entity_poly.pdbx_seq_one_letter_code
_entity_poly.pdbx_strand_id
1 'polypeptide(L)'
;MCPASNNLEDEEQALHPAQELVRDVFFSKLRQVSCIEDIQISSFSLDEPIYAHNMAVILLHGEPIRFVVKVHYQTLDAKKMVAHRSSQPVDSISDQIVKDFMRETINVVAGSIKLNLLEQGIITGIGIPFVTKGFDELMFTDVVQDQEIHDSSVLYWDNGKIFLSTVVKIMQPELFENYQYNSADSLIDENEDGEFL
;
A
#
# COMPACT_ATOMS: atom_id res chain seq x y z
N MET A 1 43.29 18.09 -15.16
CA MET A 1 42.18 17.57 -15.94
C MET A 1 41.27 16.85 -14.95
N CYS A 2 40.19 17.48 -14.50
CA CYS A 2 39.17 16.86 -13.66
C CYS A 2 38.21 16.12 -14.59
N PRO A 3 37.79 14.90 -14.26
CA PRO A 3 36.74 14.25 -15.02
C PRO A 3 35.40 14.92 -14.73
N ALA A 4 34.60 15.08 -15.78
CA ALA A 4 33.27 15.65 -15.76
C ALA A 4 32.36 14.82 -14.85
N SER A 5 31.62 15.52 -13.99
CA SER A 5 30.50 14.97 -13.24
C SER A 5 29.39 14.55 -14.24
N ASN A 6 29.19 13.26 -14.38
CA ASN A 6 27.96 12.73 -14.99
C ASN A 6 26.79 13.09 -14.07
N ASN A 7 26.01 14.07 -14.49
CA ASN A 7 24.64 14.24 -14.02
C ASN A 7 23.84 13.05 -14.56
N LEU A 8 23.66 12.03 -13.74
CA LEU A 8 22.57 11.10 -13.89
C LEU A 8 21.33 11.88 -13.43
N GLU A 9 20.63 12.49 -14.37
CA GLU A 9 19.24 12.88 -14.19
C GLU A 9 18.50 11.54 -14.01
N ASP A 10 18.07 11.27 -12.77
CA ASP A 10 17.11 10.21 -12.49
C ASP A 10 15.85 10.57 -13.29
N GLU A 11 15.69 9.98 -14.45
CA GLU A 11 14.42 9.99 -15.16
C GLU A 11 13.44 9.26 -14.23
N GLU A 12 12.60 10.03 -13.56
CA GLU A 12 11.50 9.53 -12.75
C GLU A 12 10.57 8.75 -13.69
N GLN A 13 10.77 7.45 -13.73
CA GLN A 13 10.03 6.56 -14.62
C GLN A 13 8.55 6.63 -14.23
N ALA A 14 7.70 7.10 -15.14
CA ALA A 14 6.27 7.22 -14.88
C ALA A 14 5.70 5.88 -14.39
N LEU A 15 5.00 5.93 -13.27
CA LEU A 15 4.38 4.75 -12.68
C LEU A 15 3.29 4.19 -13.59
N HIS A 16 3.16 2.87 -13.60
CA HIS A 16 1.99 2.25 -14.23
C HIS A 16 0.71 2.62 -13.45
N PRO A 17 -0.43 2.89 -14.11
CA PRO A 17 -1.67 3.31 -13.45
C PRO A 17 -2.12 2.40 -12.30
N ALA A 18 -1.85 1.10 -12.39
CA ALA A 18 -2.14 0.16 -11.30
C ALA A 18 -1.24 0.36 -10.05
N GLN A 19 -0.02 0.86 -10.22
CA GLN A 19 0.87 1.22 -9.10
C GLN A 19 0.41 2.53 -8.46
N GLU A 20 0.08 3.52 -9.27
CA GLU A 20 -0.49 4.79 -8.81
C GLU A 20 -1.75 4.55 -7.98
N LEU A 21 -2.68 3.74 -8.48
CA LEU A 21 -3.89 3.35 -7.75
C LEU A 21 -3.57 2.80 -6.35
N VAL A 22 -2.66 1.83 -6.26
CA VAL A 22 -2.35 1.22 -4.95
C VAL A 22 -1.68 2.22 -4.02
N ARG A 23 -0.71 3.00 -4.50
CA ARG A 23 -0.01 4.01 -3.70
C ARG A 23 -0.96 5.04 -3.13
N ASP A 24 -1.80 5.62 -3.97
CA ASP A 24 -2.70 6.70 -3.58
C ASP A 24 -3.81 6.21 -2.64
N VAL A 25 -4.45 5.08 -2.97
CA VAL A 25 -5.44 4.47 -2.09
C VAL A 25 -4.81 4.11 -0.74
N PHE A 26 -3.61 3.53 -0.73
CA PHE A 26 -2.96 3.18 0.52
C PHE A 26 -2.63 4.43 1.35
N PHE A 27 -2.06 5.45 0.72
CA PHE A 27 -1.71 6.70 1.36
C PHE A 27 -2.94 7.39 1.99
N SER A 28 -4.01 7.56 1.18
CA SER A 28 -5.26 8.17 1.63
C SER A 28 -5.91 7.39 2.79
N LYS A 29 -6.04 6.05 2.63
CA LYS A 29 -6.66 5.21 3.66
C LYS A 29 -5.82 5.11 4.93
N LEU A 30 -4.50 5.08 4.82
CA LEU A 30 -3.64 5.09 6.01
C LEU A 30 -3.82 6.37 6.83
N ARG A 31 -3.84 7.54 6.18
CA ARG A 31 -4.12 8.82 6.84
C ARG A 31 -5.48 8.79 7.55
N GLN A 32 -6.51 8.32 6.85
CA GLN A 32 -7.86 8.22 7.41
C GLN A 32 -7.92 7.28 8.62
N VAL A 33 -7.38 6.05 8.51
CA VAL A 33 -7.48 5.07 9.61
C VAL A 33 -6.56 5.36 10.77
N SER A 34 -5.44 6.03 10.55
CA SER A 34 -4.49 6.40 11.62
C SER A 34 -4.78 7.74 12.27
N CYS A 35 -5.55 8.60 11.61
CA CYS A 35 -5.77 10.01 11.99
C CYS A 35 -4.45 10.83 12.02
N ILE A 36 -3.42 10.41 11.28
CA ILE A 36 -2.14 11.12 11.15
C ILE A 36 -2.17 11.87 9.81
N GLU A 37 -2.21 13.20 9.87
CA GLU A 37 -2.35 14.03 8.67
C GLU A 37 -1.03 14.32 7.96
N ASP A 38 0.09 14.31 8.68
CA ASP A 38 1.43 14.66 8.20
C ASP A 38 2.22 13.48 7.64
N ILE A 39 1.55 12.37 7.33
CA ILE A 39 2.19 11.24 6.63
C ILE A 39 2.68 11.70 5.27
N GLN A 40 3.93 11.37 4.98
CA GLN A 40 4.56 11.58 3.68
C GLN A 40 4.85 10.23 3.03
N ILE A 41 4.90 10.20 1.70
CA ILE A 41 5.22 9.02 0.92
C ILE A 41 6.40 9.34 -0.02
N SER A 42 7.32 8.39 -0.15
CA SER A 42 8.38 8.43 -1.16
C SER A 42 8.62 7.04 -1.74
N SER A 43 9.17 7.01 -2.95
CA SER A 43 9.60 5.75 -3.57
C SER A 43 10.70 5.11 -2.71
N PHE A 44 10.71 3.78 -2.68
CA PHE A 44 11.73 2.98 -2.03
C PHE A 44 12.36 2.05 -3.07
N SER A 45 13.67 1.89 -3.05
CA SER A 45 14.35 1.07 -4.04
C SER A 45 13.96 -0.40 -3.91
N LEU A 46 13.63 -1.04 -5.03
CA LEU A 46 13.34 -2.48 -5.08
C LEU A 46 14.59 -3.34 -4.82
N ASP A 47 15.78 -2.78 -5.01
CA ASP A 47 17.06 -3.45 -4.76
C ASP A 47 17.44 -3.44 -3.27
N GLU A 48 16.74 -2.66 -2.45
CA GLU A 48 16.99 -2.59 -1.02
C GLU A 48 16.04 -3.52 -0.25
N PRO A 49 16.57 -4.42 0.58
CA PRO A 49 15.73 -5.31 1.38
C PRO A 49 14.96 -4.52 2.47
N ILE A 50 13.67 -4.81 2.60
CA ILE A 50 12.83 -4.24 3.65
C ILE A 50 13.03 -5.05 4.94
N TYR A 51 13.64 -4.42 5.95
CA TYR A 51 13.80 -5.01 7.27
C TYR A 51 12.67 -4.56 8.21
N ALA A 52 11.69 -5.44 8.43
CA ALA A 52 10.59 -5.19 9.36
C ALA A 52 10.27 -6.41 10.20
N HIS A 53 9.71 -6.18 11.40
CA HIS A 53 9.35 -7.29 12.30
C HIS A 53 8.09 -8.02 11.86
N ASN A 54 7.18 -7.32 11.21
CA ASN A 54 5.88 -7.86 10.82
C ASN A 54 5.50 -7.38 9.42
N MET A 55 4.62 -8.17 8.80
CA MET A 55 4.05 -7.88 7.52
C MET A 55 2.56 -8.20 7.53
N ALA A 56 1.72 -7.28 7.07
CA ALA A 56 0.33 -7.53 6.74
C ALA A 56 0.21 -7.71 5.23
N VAL A 57 -0.53 -8.73 4.80
CA VAL A 57 -0.66 -9.09 3.38
C VAL A 57 -2.12 -9.29 3.03
N ILE A 58 -2.50 -8.82 1.84
CA ILE A 58 -3.79 -9.10 1.23
C ILE A 58 -3.62 -9.32 -0.28
N LEU A 59 -4.45 -10.21 -0.82
CA LEU A 59 -4.54 -10.47 -2.25
C LEU A 59 -5.85 -9.94 -2.80
N LEU A 60 -5.77 -9.27 -3.95
CA LEU A 60 -6.93 -9.07 -4.81
C LEU A 60 -6.69 -9.86 -6.08
N HIS A 61 -7.71 -10.55 -6.55
CA HIS A 61 -7.60 -11.37 -7.75
C HIS A 61 -8.86 -11.30 -8.60
N GLY A 62 -8.65 -11.23 -9.88
CA GLY A 62 -9.66 -11.32 -10.91
C GLY A 62 -9.05 -12.03 -12.12
N GLU A 63 -9.87 -12.29 -13.11
CA GLU A 63 -9.39 -12.82 -14.38
C GLU A 63 -8.38 -11.87 -15.06
N PRO A 64 -8.64 -10.53 -15.11
CA PRO A 64 -7.76 -9.60 -15.83
C PRO A 64 -6.55 -9.14 -15.04
N ILE A 65 -6.57 -9.22 -13.69
CA ILE A 65 -5.52 -8.65 -12.83
C ILE A 65 -5.43 -9.32 -11.47
N ARG A 66 -4.22 -9.33 -10.92
CA ARG A 66 -3.94 -9.75 -9.54
C ARG A 66 -3.06 -8.73 -8.85
N PHE A 67 -3.35 -8.48 -7.58
CA PHE A 67 -2.50 -7.68 -6.71
C PHE A 67 -2.10 -8.49 -5.49
N VAL A 68 -0.85 -8.34 -5.09
CA VAL A 68 -0.37 -8.70 -3.76
C VAL A 68 0.05 -7.40 -3.10
N VAL A 69 -0.67 -6.97 -2.07
CA VAL A 69 -0.36 -5.75 -1.33
C VAL A 69 0.20 -6.15 0.02
N LYS A 70 1.39 -5.68 0.34
CA LYS A 70 2.12 -5.98 1.57
C LYS A 70 2.46 -4.69 2.30
N VAL A 71 2.26 -4.68 3.60
CA VAL A 71 2.64 -3.59 4.49
C VAL A 71 3.61 -4.10 5.52
N HIS A 72 4.85 -3.62 5.47
CA HIS A 72 5.91 -4.02 6.40
C HIS A 72 6.05 -2.96 7.48
N TYR A 73 6.13 -3.38 8.74
CA TYR A 73 6.17 -2.45 9.85
C TYR A 73 6.97 -2.98 11.06
N GLN A 74 7.57 -2.05 11.79
CA GLN A 74 8.11 -2.31 13.11
C GLN A 74 6.97 -2.26 14.14
N THR A 75 6.97 -3.17 15.10
CA THR A 75 5.92 -3.21 16.14
C THR A 75 5.78 -1.88 16.88
N LEU A 76 6.90 -1.22 17.17
CA LEU A 76 6.90 0.04 17.92
C LEU A 76 6.26 1.18 17.10
N ASP A 77 6.56 1.27 15.80
CA ASP A 77 6.01 2.32 14.93
C ASP A 77 4.49 2.14 14.75
N ALA A 78 4.05 0.89 14.57
CA ALA A 78 2.62 0.59 14.51
C ALA A 78 1.91 0.83 15.86
N LYS A 79 2.55 0.56 17.01
CA LYS A 79 2.01 0.92 18.33
C LYS A 79 1.81 2.43 18.47
N LYS A 80 2.76 3.24 18.02
CA LYS A 80 2.64 4.71 18.03
C LYS A 80 1.47 5.19 17.18
N MET A 81 1.27 4.60 16.00
CA MET A 81 0.14 4.89 15.12
C MET A 81 -1.20 4.57 15.78
N VAL A 82 -1.34 3.38 16.37
CA VAL A 82 -2.56 2.99 17.10
C VAL A 82 -2.79 3.89 18.32
N ALA A 83 -1.73 4.20 19.08
CA ALA A 83 -1.78 5.08 20.24
C ALA A 83 -2.25 6.48 19.86
N HIS A 84 -1.76 7.03 18.75
CA HIS A 84 -2.20 8.31 18.20
C HIS A 84 -3.71 8.31 17.93
N ARG A 85 -4.19 7.34 17.16
CA ARG A 85 -5.62 7.21 16.82
C ARG A 85 -6.52 7.06 18.05
N SER A 86 -6.09 6.25 19.03
CA SER A 86 -6.90 5.93 20.21
C SER A 86 -6.72 6.91 21.37
N SER A 87 -5.80 7.87 21.24
CA SER A 87 -5.38 8.78 22.30
C SER A 87 -4.95 8.05 23.59
N GLN A 88 -4.30 6.88 23.44
CA GLN A 88 -3.82 6.06 24.53
C GLN A 88 -2.30 6.09 24.62
N PRO A 89 -1.71 5.81 25.80
CA PRO A 89 -0.26 5.63 25.91
C PRO A 89 0.23 4.45 25.06
N VAL A 90 1.39 4.61 24.42
CA VAL A 90 2.00 3.58 23.55
C VAL A 90 2.17 2.25 24.28
N ASP A 91 2.56 2.30 25.57
CA ASP A 91 2.80 1.12 26.41
C ASP A 91 1.52 0.32 26.71
N SER A 92 0.34 0.93 26.58
CA SER A 92 -0.95 0.25 26.75
C SER A 92 -1.38 -0.54 25.51
N ILE A 93 -0.74 -0.31 24.35
CA ILE A 93 -1.08 -0.94 23.09
C ILE A 93 -0.43 -2.32 23.01
N SER A 94 -1.24 -3.38 23.04
CA SER A 94 -0.76 -4.75 22.90
C SER A 94 -0.41 -5.08 21.44
N ASP A 95 0.44 -6.09 21.24
CA ASP A 95 0.80 -6.56 19.89
C ASP A 95 -0.42 -7.12 19.14
N GLN A 96 -1.43 -7.63 19.86
CA GLN A 96 -2.67 -8.09 19.24
C GLN A 96 -3.48 -6.94 18.66
N ILE A 97 -3.61 -5.83 19.38
CA ILE A 97 -4.28 -4.61 18.90
C ILE A 97 -3.60 -4.09 17.62
N VAL A 98 -2.24 -4.08 17.60
CA VAL A 98 -1.49 -3.69 16.40
C VAL A 98 -1.80 -4.61 15.22
N LYS A 99 -1.80 -5.92 15.42
CA LYS A 99 -2.11 -6.89 14.36
C LYS A 99 -3.51 -6.70 13.81
N ASP A 100 -4.49 -6.49 14.67
CA ASP A 100 -5.88 -6.29 14.26
C ASP A 100 -6.05 -4.97 13.51
N PHE A 101 -5.40 -3.90 13.98
CA PHE A 101 -5.35 -2.62 13.30
C PHE A 101 -4.74 -2.73 11.89
N MET A 102 -3.58 -3.37 11.76
CA MET A 102 -2.92 -3.51 10.46
C MET A 102 -3.71 -4.41 9.50
N ARG A 103 -4.37 -5.45 10.03
CA ARG A 103 -5.26 -6.30 9.25
C ARG A 103 -6.47 -5.52 8.73
N GLU A 104 -7.09 -4.71 9.57
CA GLU A 104 -8.20 -3.87 9.17
C GLU A 104 -7.78 -2.80 8.16
N THR A 105 -6.64 -2.14 8.39
CA THR A 105 -6.08 -1.15 7.46
C THR A 105 -5.93 -1.73 6.05
N ILE A 106 -5.28 -2.88 5.93
CA ILE A 106 -5.04 -3.47 4.60
C ILE A 106 -6.34 -4.00 3.96
N ASN A 107 -7.33 -4.38 4.77
CA ASN A 107 -8.65 -4.78 4.30
C ASN A 107 -9.43 -3.59 3.72
N VAL A 108 -9.41 -2.44 4.39
CA VAL A 108 -10.01 -1.18 3.90
C VAL A 108 -9.34 -0.73 2.60
N VAL A 109 -8.02 -0.79 2.53
CA VAL A 109 -7.25 -0.50 1.31
C VAL A 109 -7.70 -1.40 0.15
N ALA A 110 -7.77 -2.71 0.37
CA ALA A 110 -8.20 -3.64 -0.67
C ALA A 110 -9.65 -3.40 -1.12
N GLY A 111 -10.54 -3.05 -0.20
CA GLY A 111 -11.91 -2.65 -0.50
C GLY A 111 -11.96 -1.44 -1.43
N SER A 112 -11.16 -0.40 -1.15
CA SER A 112 -11.09 0.80 -1.97
C SER A 112 -10.47 0.55 -3.34
N ILE A 113 -9.40 -0.25 -3.43
CA ILE A 113 -8.82 -0.67 -4.72
C ILE A 113 -9.87 -1.42 -5.55
N LYS A 114 -10.60 -2.37 -4.94
CA LYS A 114 -11.66 -3.11 -5.63
C LYS A 114 -12.74 -2.20 -6.18
N LEU A 115 -13.18 -1.19 -5.42
CA LEU A 115 -14.21 -0.24 -5.86
C LEU A 115 -13.74 0.57 -7.07
N ASN A 116 -12.52 1.11 -7.04
CA ASN A 116 -11.93 1.82 -8.17
C ASN A 116 -11.85 0.96 -9.44
N LEU A 117 -11.44 -0.29 -9.29
CA LEU A 117 -11.39 -1.24 -10.42
C LEU A 117 -12.79 -1.56 -10.97
N LEU A 118 -13.78 -1.72 -10.07
CA LEU A 118 -15.16 -2.01 -10.45
C LEU A 118 -15.80 -0.87 -11.24
N GLU A 119 -15.52 0.39 -10.93
CA GLU A 119 -15.98 1.57 -11.68
C GLU A 119 -15.49 1.55 -13.13
N GLN A 120 -14.35 0.95 -13.38
CA GLN A 120 -13.77 0.74 -14.72
C GLN A 120 -14.20 -0.61 -15.35
N GLY A 121 -15.16 -1.31 -14.75
CA GLY A 121 -15.63 -2.61 -15.21
C GLY A 121 -14.70 -3.80 -14.91
N ILE A 122 -13.63 -3.58 -14.12
CA ILE A 122 -12.66 -4.62 -13.75
C ILE A 122 -13.13 -5.31 -12.47
N ILE A 123 -13.60 -6.54 -12.58
CA ILE A 123 -14.13 -7.30 -11.45
C ILE A 123 -13.01 -8.05 -10.74
N THR A 124 -12.87 -7.82 -9.44
CA THR A 124 -11.89 -8.51 -8.58
C THR A 124 -12.55 -9.04 -7.29
N GLY A 125 -12.04 -10.15 -6.80
CA GLY A 125 -12.30 -10.67 -5.45
C GLY A 125 -11.22 -10.21 -4.48
N ILE A 126 -11.55 -10.15 -3.20
CA ILE A 126 -10.61 -9.83 -2.12
C ILE A 126 -10.35 -11.10 -1.31
N GLY A 127 -9.08 -11.41 -1.07
CA GLY A 127 -8.67 -12.49 -0.17
C GLY A 127 -8.84 -12.11 1.30
N ILE A 128 -8.52 -13.07 2.18
CA ILE A 128 -8.53 -12.82 3.62
C ILE A 128 -7.19 -12.17 4.00
N PRO A 129 -7.20 -11.00 4.67
CA PRO A 129 -5.98 -10.37 5.13
C PRO A 129 -5.33 -11.19 6.25
N PHE A 130 -4.02 -11.33 6.22
CA PHE A 130 -3.28 -11.99 7.29
C PHE A 130 -2.05 -11.17 7.71
N VAL A 131 -1.61 -11.40 8.95
CA VAL A 131 -0.40 -10.78 9.50
C VAL A 131 0.58 -11.88 9.87
N THR A 132 1.80 -11.75 9.41
CA THR A 132 2.91 -12.65 9.68
C THR A 132 4.13 -11.90 10.21
N LYS A 133 5.13 -12.63 10.70
CA LYS A 133 6.43 -12.03 11.01
C LYS A 133 7.23 -11.92 9.71
N GLY A 134 7.81 -10.73 9.51
CA GLY A 134 8.43 -10.38 8.24
C GLY A 134 9.82 -10.96 8.06
N PHE A 135 9.97 -11.75 7.03
CA PHE A 135 11.21 -12.05 6.27
C PHE A 135 10.83 -12.50 4.86
N ASP A 136 9.64 -12.16 4.43
CA ASP A 136 9.03 -12.67 3.21
C ASP A 136 9.81 -12.25 1.95
N GLU A 137 10.31 -11.02 1.94
CA GLU A 137 11.02 -10.47 0.79
C GLU A 137 12.32 -11.21 0.46
N LEU A 138 12.97 -11.77 1.48
CA LEU A 138 14.15 -12.62 1.27
C LEU A 138 13.81 -14.00 0.70
N MET A 139 12.55 -14.43 0.81
CA MET A 139 12.11 -15.75 0.37
C MET A 139 11.48 -15.76 -1.02
N PHE A 140 11.04 -14.62 -1.53
CA PHE A 140 10.27 -14.52 -2.77
C PHE A 140 10.87 -13.61 -3.85
N THR A 141 12.02 -12.97 -3.58
CA THR A 141 12.72 -12.12 -4.57
C THR A 141 13.18 -12.87 -5.81
N ASP A 142 13.36 -14.19 -5.73
CA ASP A 142 13.83 -14.99 -6.86
C ASP A 142 12.73 -15.47 -7.82
N VAL A 143 11.47 -15.12 -7.53
CA VAL A 143 10.31 -15.54 -8.33
C VAL A 143 9.71 -14.33 -9.07
N VAL A 144 10.54 -13.48 -9.64
CA VAL A 144 10.06 -12.45 -10.58
C VAL A 144 9.65 -13.16 -11.85
N GLN A 145 8.33 -13.28 -12.07
CA GLN A 145 7.79 -13.79 -13.32
C GLN A 145 7.74 -12.66 -14.35
N ASP A 146 8.09 -12.95 -15.59
CA ASP A 146 7.85 -12.06 -16.72
C ASP A 146 6.38 -11.56 -16.66
N GLN A 147 6.15 -10.25 -16.77
CA GLN A 147 4.85 -9.58 -16.70
C GLN A 147 4.37 -9.18 -15.29
N GLU A 148 5.20 -9.19 -14.28
CA GLU A 148 4.87 -8.63 -12.96
C GLU A 148 5.44 -7.22 -12.82
N ILE A 149 4.62 -6.31 -12.31
CA ILE A 149 4.99 -4.94 -12.00
C ILE A 149 5.21 -4.88 -10.50
N HIS A 150 6.42 -4.56 -10.09
CA HIS A 150 6.80 -4.41 -8.69
C HIS A 150 6.88 -2.94 -8.32
N ASP A 151 6.43 -2.61 -7.12
CA ASP A 151 6.50 -1.29 -6.56
C ASP A 151 6.78 -1.32 -5.07
N SER A 152 7.58 -0.36 -4.61
CA SER A 152 7.85 -0.17 -3.19
C SER A 152 7.87 1.31 -2.81
N SER A 153 7.28 1.60 -1.67
CA SER A 153 7.23 2.95 -1.11
C SER A 153 7.45 2.91 0.39
N VAL A 154 8.04 3.99 0.92
CA VAL A 154 8.08 4.23 2.35
C VAL A 154 7.11 5.35 2.71
N LEU A 155 6.29 5.12 3.73
CA LEU A 155 5.41 6.10 4.33
C LEU A 155 5.96 6.43 5.70
N TYR A 156 6.18 7.71 5.97
CA TYR A 156 6.82 8.16 7.20
C TYR A 156 6.11 9.39 7.77
N TRP A 157 6.20 9.51 9.07
CA TRP A 157 5.71 10.65 9.86
C TRP A 157 6.70 10.88 11.01
N ASP A 158 6.52 11.94 11.79
CA ASP A 158 7.47 12.36 12.84
C ASP A 158 7.98 11.23 13.74
N ASN A 159 7.13 10.25 14.04
CA ASN A 159 7.41 9.25 15.06
C ASN A 159 7.55 7.81 14.54
N GLY A 160 7.56 7.60 13.22
CA GLY A 160 7.69 6.26 12.68
C GLY A 160 7.61 6.16 11.17
N LYS A 161 7.72 4.93 10.68
CA LYS A 161 7.59 4.61 9.26
C LYS A 161 7.03 3.21 9.05
N ILE A 162 6.42 3.02 7.89
CA ILE A 162 6.04 1.71 7.34
C ILE A 162 6.44 1.65 5.89
N PHE A 163 6.52 0.43 5.36
CA PHE A 163 6.80 0.23 3.94
C PHE A 163 5.59 -0.44 3.28
N LEU A 164 5.27 0.03 2.10
CA LEU A 164 4.31 -0.58 1.19
C LEU A 164 5.11 -1.29 0.10
N SER A 165 4.85 -2.56 -0.13
CA SER A 165 5.31 -3.22 -1.34
C SER A 165 4.15 -3.88 -2.07
N THR A 166 4.17 -3.80 -3.40
CA THR A 166 3.08 -4.24 -4.24
C THR A 166 3.62 -5.04 -5.41
N VAL A 167 2.97 -6.15 -5.69
CA VAL A 167 3.18 -6.91 -6.92
C VAL A 167 1.87 -6.91 -7.69
N VAL A 168 1.92 -6.46 -8.93
CA VAL A 168 0.76 -6.43 -9.83
C VAL A 168 1.04 -7.31 -11.03
N LYS A 169 0.16 -8.25 -11.29
CA LYS A 169 0.18 -9.07 -12.50
C LYS A 169 -1.04 -8.74 -13.36
N ILE A 170 -0.79 -8.19 -14.54
CA ILE A 170 -1.82 -7.84 -15.50
C ILE A 170 -1.91 -8.96 -16.54
N MET A 171 -3.07 -9.60 -16.63
CA MET A 171 -3.31 -10.70 -17.57
C MET A 171 -4.08 -10.25 -18.83
N GLN A 172 -4.75 -9.09 -18.75
CA GLN A 172 -5.45 -8.45 -19.86
C GLN A 172 -5.04 -6.98 -19.94
N PRO A 173 -3.88 -6.65 -20.56
CA PRO A 173 -3.34 -5.30 -20.61
C PRO A 173 -4.27 -4.30 -21.31
N GLU A 174 -5.05 -4.76 -22.28
CA GLU A 174 -5.99 -3.94 -23.05
C GLU A 174 -7.05 -3.25 -22.17
N LEU A 175 -7.37 -3.78 -21.00
CA LEU A 175 -8.29 -3.14 -20.05
C LEU A 175 -7.66 -1.95 -19.33
N PHE A 176 -6.33 -1.83 -19.39
CA PHE A 176 -5.59 -0.75 -18.75
C PHE A 176 -5.11 0.32 -19.72
N GLU A 177 -5.24 0.12 -21.03
CA GLU A 177 -4.86 1.13 -22.04
C GLU A 177 -5.61 2.46 -21.87
N ASN A 178 -6.86 2.40 -21.40
CA ASN A 178 -7.71 3.56 -21.15
C ASN A 178 -8.04 3.74 -19.66
N TYR A 179 -7.36 3.02 -18.78
CA TYR A 179 -7.59 3.13 -17.35
C TYR A 179 -7.19 4.52 -16.87
N GLN A 180 -8.14 5.24 -16.29
CA GLN A 180 -7.91 6.53 -15.65
C GLN A 180 -8.16 6.33 -14.15
N TYR A 181 -7.10 6.47 -13.37
CA TYR A 181 -7.23 6.48 -11.94
C TYR A 181 -7.92 7.77 -11.49
N ASN A 182 -9.04 7.61 -10.78
CA ASN A 182 -9.69 8.72 -10.08
C ASN A 182 -9.16 8.72 -8.64
N SER A 183 -8.63 9.86 -8.20
CA SER A 183 -8.06 10.01 -6.87
C SER A 183 -9.01 9.50 -5.78
N ALA A 184 -8.47 8.83 -4.76
CA ALA A 184 -9.26 8.27 -3.66
C ALA A 184 -10.07 9.33 -2.90
N ASP A 185 -9.68 10.61 -2.97
CA ASP A 185 -10.40 11.72 -2.35
C ASP A 185 -11.69 12.07 -3.10
N SER A 186 -11.79 11.79 -4.41
CA SER A 186 -13.01 12.05 -5.18
C SER A 186 -14.16 11.09 -4.85
N LEU A 187 -13.87 9.95 -4.23
CA LEU A 187 -14.87 8.94 -3.86
C LEU A 187 -15.51 9.17 -2.48
N ILE A 188 -14.98 10.11 -1.70
CA ILE A 188 -15.48 10.40 -0.34
C ILE A 188 -16.70 11.32 -0.38
N ASP A 189 -16.76 12.23 -1.36
CA ASP A 189 -17.81 13.26 -1.42
C ASP A 189 -19.20 12.74 -1.85
N GLU A 190 -19.29 11.55 -2.45
CA GLU A 190 -20.59 11.04 -2.93
C GLU A 190 -21.38 10.20 -1.91
N ASN A 191 -20.79 9.82 -0.76
CA ASN A 191 -21.43 8.94 0.22
C ASN A 191 -21.75 9.56 1.58
N GLU A 192 -21.55 10.87 1.78
CA GLU A 192 -21.92 11.53 3.06
C GLU A 192 -23.43 11.83 3.21
N ASP A 193 -24.25 11.66 2.17
CA ASP A 193 -25.71 11.86 2.24
C ASP A 193 -26.53 10.58 2.53
N GLY A 194 -25.88 9.50 2.93
CA GLY A 194 -26.54 8.27 3.37
C GLY A 194 -27.04 8.39 4.80
N GLU A 195 -28.28 8.82 4.98
CA GLU A 195 -29.03 8.74 6.23
C GLU A 195 -28.92 7.34 6.85
N PHE A 196 -28.29 7.27 8.01
CA PHE A 196 -28.44 6.11 8.91
C PHE A 196 -29.84 6.16 9.51
N LEU A 197 -30.73 5.30 9.01
CA LEU A 197 -31.94 4.86 9.71
C LEU A 197 -31.65 3.64 10.55
#